data_5a68b1ada0df94587bc33d1e07b4cceb
#
_entry.id   5a68b1ada0df94587bc33d1e07b4cceb
#
_cell.length_a   1.000
_cell.length_b   1.000
_cell.length_c   1.000
_cell.angle_alpha   90.00
_cell.angle_beta   90.00
_cell.angle_gamma   90.00
#
_symmetry.space_group_name_H-M   'P 1'
#
loop_
_entity.id
_entity.type
_entity.pdbx_description
1 polymer ?
#
loop_
_entity_poly.entity_id
_entity_poly.type
_entity_poly.pdbx_seq_one_letter_code
_entity_poly.pdbx_strand_id
1 'polypeptide(L)'
;LFRAHPRLAQLEMFHALVQSAKYTEWGRKYDYASITHPDQFRQRVPLQDYEDVKPFVERLRKGEQNLLWPTDMRWFAKSSGTTSDRSKFIPVSREALEDCHYKGGKDLIAFHYEQFPESKLYQGMSLVVGGSSTIEQFRPDAYTGDLSAIIIRNLPLWVEVRRTPVIETALLDNWEVKIEQMAKETM
;
A
#
# COMPACT_ATOMS: atom_id res chain seq x y z
N LEU A 1 2.96 23.03 6.26
CA LEU A 1 3.89 22.34 7.15
C LEU A 1 5.10 21.77 6.39
N PHE A 2 4.93 20.91 5.39
CA PHE A 2 6.02 20.24 4.64
C PHE A 2 7.02 21.21 4.02
N ARG A 3 6.55 22.30 3.42
CA ARG A 3 7.38 23.27 2.71
C ARG A 3 8.19 24.17 3.67
N ALA A 4 7.56 24.63 4.75
CA ALA A 4 8.20 25.54 5.70
C ALA A 4 8.97 24.79 6.82
N HIS A 5 8.50 23.60 7.20
CA HIS A 5 9.02 22.84 8.34
C HIS A 5 9.13 21.32 8.05
N PRO A 6 9.93 20.92 7.05
CA PRO A 6 9.99 19.52 6.62
C PRO A 6 10.47 18.57 7.71
N ARG A 7 11.41 18.99 8.56
CA ARG A 7 11.88 18.20 9.69
C ARG A 7 10.81 17.95 10.74
N LEU A 8 9.98 18.95 11.02
CA LEU A 8 8.87 18.80 11.96
C LEU A 8 7.83 17.83 11.41
N ALA A 9 7.48 17.94 10.13
CA ALA A 9 6.57 17.00 9.49
C ALA A 9 7.06 15.54 9.55
N GLN A 10 8.36 15.31 9.31
CA GLN A 10 8.96 13.99 9.44
C GLN A 10 8.93 13.48 10.89
N LEU A 11 9.19 14.33 11.86
CA LEU A 11 9.18 13.95 13.27
C LEU A 11 7.77 13.61 13.77
N GLU A 12 6.76 14.38 13.36
CA GLU A 12 5.36 14.09 13.64
C GLU A 12 4.93 12.74 13.06
N MET A 13 5.30 12.46 11.78
CA MET A 13 5.02 11.18 11.15
C MET A 13 5.76 10.03 11.86
N PHE A 14 7.02 10.22 12.21
CA PHE A 14 7.79 9.23 12.97
C PHE A 14 7.10 8.89 14.30
N HIS A 15 6.70 9.90 15.07
CA HIS A 15 5.99 9.69 16.33
C HIS A 15 4.66 8.96 16.12
N ALA A 16 3.88 9.37 15.10
CA ALA A 16 2.61 8.74 14.79
C ALA A 16 2.79 7.24 14.50
N LEU A 17 3.76 6.87 13.65
CA LEU A 17 4.02 5.47 13.29
C LEU A 17 4.49 4.64 14.49
N VAL A 18 5.47 5.13 15.26
CA VAL A 18 6.01 4.43 16.43
C VAL A 18 4.94 4.25 17.51
N GLN A 19 4.15 5.30 17.79
CA GLN A 19 3.10 5.24 18.80
C GLN A 19 1.94 4.33 18.37
N SER A 20 1.60 4.30 17.08
CA SER A 20 0.58 3.38 16.57
C SER A 20 1.00 1.92 16.76
N ALA A 21 2.27 1.60 16.51
CA ALA A 21 2.78 0.23 16.58
C ALA A 21 3.23 -0.23 17.99
N LYS A 22 3.21 0.64 19.01
CA LYS A 22 3.82 0.35 20.33
C LYS A 22 3.28 -0.87 21.06
N TYR A 23 2.04 -1.27 20.80
CA TYR A 23 1.41 -2.43 21.43
C TYR A 23 1.39 -3.68 20.55
N THR A 24 1.97 -3.62 19.35
CA THR A 24 2.21 -4.81 18.54
C THR A 24 3.28 -5.70 19.18
N GLU A 25 3.40 -6.94 18.73
CA GLU A 25 4.50 -7.81 19.18
C GLU A 25 5.87 -7.20 18.86
N TRP A 26 6.02 -6.69 17.64
CA TRP A 26 7.24 -5.98 17.20
C TRP A 26 7.52 -4.74 18.02
N GLY A 27 6.51 -3.91 18.28
CA GLY A 27 6.66 -2.69 19.07
C GLY A 27 7.08 -2.97 20.52
N ARG A 28 6.53 -4.03 21.12
CA ARG A 28 6.96 -4.47 22.47
C ARG A 28 8.38 -5.02 22.47
N LYS A 29 8.76 -5.80 21.45
CA LYS A 29 10.12 -6.35 21.30
C LYS A 29 11.19 -5.26 21.35
N TYR A 30 10.92 -4.11 20.78
CA TYR A 30 11.87 -2.99 20.70
C TYR A 30 11.49 -1.78 21.57
N ASP A 31 10.55 -1.98 22.50
CA ASP A 31 10.08 -0.96 23.44
C ASP A 31 9.71 0.38 22.76
N TYR A 32 8.85 0.31 21.74
CA TYR A 32 8.38 1.50 21.02
C TYR A 32 7.68 2.51 21.92
N ALA A 33 7.08 2.06 23.04
CA ALA A 33 6.40 2.92 24.00
C ALA A 33 7.29 4.02 24.58
N SER A 34 8.60 3.75 24.75
CA SER A 34 9.56 4.69 25.30
C SER A 34 10.41 5.41 24.24
N ILE A 35 10.16 5.17 22.94
CA ILE A 35 10.85 5.85 21.86
C ILE A 35 10.19 7.21 21.57
N THR A 36 10.94 8.28 21.81
CA THR A 36 10.52 9.67 21.59
C THR A 36 11.35 10.38 20.52
N HIS A 37 12.46 9.77 20.06
CA HIS A 37 13.37 10.38 19.11
C HIS A 37 13.91 9.34 18.10
N PRO A 38 14.12 9.72 16.82
CA PRO A 38 14.67 8.82 15.80
C PRO A 38 15.98 8.14 16.14
N ASP A 39 16.86 8.80 16.94
CA ASP A 39 18.12 8.20 17.36
C ASP A 39 17.92 7.01 18.31
N GLN A 40 16.92 7.09 19.20
CA GLN A 40 16.57 5.96 20.07
C GLN A 40 16.03 4.78 19.25
N PHE A 41 15.24 5.07 18.19
CA PHE A 41 14.78 4.05 17.27
C PHE A 41 15.96 3.36 16.57
N ARG A 42 16.90 4.12 16.02
CA ARG A 42 18.10 3.59 15.36
C ARG A 42 19.00 2.76 16.26
N GLN A 43 19.05 3.09 17.54
CA GLN A 43 19.85 2.32 18.54
C GLN A 43 19.18 1.01 18.94
N ARG A 44 17.83 0.96 18.95
CA ARG A 44 17.08 -0.20 19.45
C ARG A 44 16.64 -1.16 18.36
N VAL A 45 16.27 -0.63 17.21
CA VAL A 45 15.75 -1.42 16.09
C VAL A 45 16.89 -1.66 15.11
N PRO A 46 17.43 -2.87 15.05
CA PRO A 46 18.48 -3.20 14.08
C PRO A 46 17.93 -3.14 12.65
N LEU A 47 18.82 -2.97 11.68
CA LEU A 47 18.47 -3.13 10.29
C LEU A 47 17.93 -4.54 10.07
N GLN A 48 16.85 -4.65 9.33
CA GLN A 48 16.16 -5.89 9.02
C GLN A 48 16.20 -6.16 7.52
N ASP A 49 16.38 -7.39 7.15
CA ASP A 49 16.05 -7.85 5.81
C ASP A 49 14.70 -8.59 5.79
N TYR A 50 14.32 -9.12 4.63
CA TYR A 50 13.06 -9.83 4.51
C TYR A 50 13.02 -11.12 5.34
N GLU A 51 14.13 -11.83 5.45
CA GLU A 51 14.18 -13.09 6.21
C GLU A 51 13.98 -12.85 7.72
N ASP A 52 14.39 -11.70 8.24
CA ASP A 52 14.16 -11.29 9.64
C ASP A 52 12.69 -11.06 9.95
N VAL A 53 11.93 -10.48 9.01
CA VAL A 53 10.49 -10.18 9.18
C VAL A 53 9.57 -11.29 8.68
N LYS A 54 10.06 -12.18 7.84
CA LYS A 54 9.30 -13.28 7.23
C LYS A 54 8.56 -14.17 8.24
N PRO A 55 9.13 -14.56 9.39
CA PRO A 55 8.40 -15.34 10.38
C PRO A 55 7.11 -14.64 10.87
N PHE A 56 7.13 -13.31 11.01
CA PHE A 56 5.96 -12.52 11.37
C PHE A 56 4.95 -12.48 10.22
N VAL A 57 5.43 -12.32 8.98
CA VAL A 57 4.58 -12.34 7.78
C VAL A 57 3.86 -13.69 7.64
N GLU A 58 4.55 -14.79 7.87
CA GLU A 58 3.95 -16.13 7.82
C GLU A 58 2.90 -16.35 8.91
N ARG A 59 3.11 -15.82 10.11
CA ARG A 59 2.13 -15.84 11.20
C ARG A 59 0.90 -14.98 10.86
N LEU A 60 1.10 -13.77 10.32
CA LEU A 60 0.01 -12.93 9.81
C LEU A 60 -0.81 -13.66 8.74
N ARG A 61 -0.16 -14.35 7.81
CA ARG A 61 -0.83 -15.14 6.78
C ARG A 61 -1.63 -16.32 7.36
N LYS A 62 -1.20 -16.88 8.48
CA LYS A 62 -1.95 -17.92 9.23
C LYS A 62 -3.10 -17.36 10.05
N GLY A 63 -3.24 -16.03 10.17
CA GLY A 63 -4.35 -15.37 10.85
C GLY A 63 -4.01 -14.68 12.16
N GLU A 64 -2.78 -14.80 12.64
CA GLU A 64 -2.36 -14.01 13.79
C GLU A 64 -2.36 -12.54 13.40
N GLN A 65 -2.73 -11.67 14.33
CA GLN A 65 -2.84 -10.23 14.12
C GLN A 65 -2.02 -9.47 15.17
N ASN A 66 -1.91 -8.15 15.01
CA ASN A 66 -1.18 -7.28 15.95
C ASN A 66 0.31 -7.69 16.14
N LEU A 67 0.94 -8.20 15.06
CA LEU A 67 2.35 -8.58 15.10
C LEU A 67 3.27 -7.43 14.71
N LEU A 68 3.13 -6.90 13.50
CA LEU A 68 3.95 -5.80 12.94
C LEU A 68 3.21 -4.46 12.99
N TRP A 69 1.88 -4.50 12.86
CA TRP A 69 0.99 -3.34 12.82
C TRP A 69 -0.31 -3.66 13.55
N PRO A 70 -1.00 -2.66 14.18
CA PRO A 70 -2.14 -2.94 15.06
C PRO A 70 -3.44 -3.29 14.35
N THR A 71 -3.62 -2.85 13.09
CA THR A 71 -4.84 -3.15 12.33
C THR A 71 -4.76 -4.50 11.63
N ASP A 72 -5.90 -5.10 11.35
CA ASP A 72 -5.98 -6.40 10.71
C ASP A 72 -5.33 -6.41 9.33
N MET A 73 -4.41 -7.34 9.13
CA MET A 73 -3.76 -7.60 7.85
C MET A 73 -4.56 -8.60 7.03
N ARG A 74 -5.22 -8.10 6.00
CA ARG A 74 -6.01 -8.91 5.07
C ARG A 74 -5.39 -9.02 3.68
N TRP A 75 -4.52 -8.08 3.33
CA TRP A 75 -3.90 -7.99 2.02
C TRP A 75 -2.41 -8.30 2.09
N PHE A 76 -1.94 -9.12 1.16
CA PHE A 76 -0.54 -9.50 1.06
C PHE A 76 -0.09 -9.34 -0.39
N ALA A 77 0.75 -8.33 -0.64
CA ALA A 77 1.33 -8.10 -1.96
C ALA A 77 2.40 -9.15 -2.24
N LYS A 78 2.32 -9.77 -3.41
CA LYS A 78 3.30 -10.73 -3.90
C LYS A 78 4.31 -10.00 -4.76
N SER A 79 5.58 -10.00 -4.35
CA SER A 79 6.64 -9.42 -5.19
C SER A 79 7.10 -10.42 -6.26
N SER A 80 7.39 -9.92 -7.47
CA SER A 80 8.12 -10.68 -8.48
C SER A 80 9.56 -10.84 -7.99
N GLY A 81 9.92 -12.00 -7.43
CA GLY A 81 11.29 -12.28 -6.98
C GLY A 81 12.23 -12.30 -8.19
N THR A 82 13.18 -11.39 -8.23
CA THR A 82 14.20 -11.32 -9.32
C THR A 82 15.48 -12.10 -9.00
N THR A 83 15.70 -12.56 -7.77
CA THR A 83 17.00 -13.12 -7.36
C THR A 83 16.97 -14.39 -6.51
N SER A 84 15.82 -14.83 -6.05
CA SER A 84 15.68 -16.13 -5.39
C SER A 84 14.29 -16.68 -5.69
N ASP A 85 14.21 -17.91 -6.10
CA ASP A 85 13.04 -18.68 -6.60
C ASP A 85 11.74 -18.62 -5.75
N ARG A 86 11.61 -17.71 -4.79
CA ARG A 86 10.44 -17.61 -3.91
C ARG A 86 9.91 -16.19 -3.84
N SER A 87 8.68 -16.02 -4.30
CA SER A 87 7.92 -14.77 -4.12
C SER A 87 7.87 -14.36 -2.66
N LYS A 88 8.14 -13.07 -2.39
CA LYS A 88 8.01 -12.48 -1.06
C LYS A 88 6.59 -11.95 -0.89
N PHE A 89 6.05 -12.13 0.30
CA PHE A 89 4.73 -11.59 0.66
C PHE A 89 4.91 -10.38 1.57
N ILE A 90 4.32 -9.26 1.19
CA ILE A 90 4.42 -8.00 1.92
C ILE A 90 3.03 -7.67 2.45
N PRO A 91 2.83 -7.62 3.79
CA PRO A 91 1.55 -7.21 4.36
C PRO A 91 1.22 -5.78 3.96
N VAL A 92 -0.04 -5.55 3.55
CA VAL A 92 -0.54 -4.23 3.18
C VAL A 92 -1.66 -3.87 4.13
N SER A 93 -1.41 -2.90 5.01
CA SER A 93 -2.42 -2.39 5.94
C SER A 93 -3.38 -1.42 5.24
N ARG A 94 -4.53 -1.16 5.89
CA ARG A 94 -5.47 -0.14 5.44
C ARG A 94 -4.80 1.24 5.41
N GLU A 95 -4.01 1.57 6.42
CA GLU A 95 -3.28 2.83 6.52
C GLU A 95 -2.22 2.97 5.41
N ALA A 96 -1.55 1.87 5.01
CA ALA A 96 -0.64 1.88 3.87
C ALA A 96 -1.35 2.25 2.57
N LEU A 97 -2.59 1.80 2.37
CA LEU A 97 -3.41 2.19 1.23
C LEU A 97 -3.89 3.64 1.35
N GLU A 98 -4.51 4.00 2.48
CA GLU A 98 -5.18 5.31 2.67
C GLU A 98 -4.19 6.45 2.84
N ASP A 99 -3.21 6.32 3.77
CA ASP A 99 -2.31 7.39 4.20
C ASP A 99 -1.02 7.46 3.39
N CYS A 100 -0.68 6.41 2.63
CA CYS A 100 0.48 6.39 1.76
C CYS A 100 0.08 6.42 0.28
N HIS A 101 -0.54 5.34 -0.25
CA HIS A 101 -0.81 5.23 -1.69
C HIS A 101 -1.84 6.26 -2.19
N TYR A 102 -3.02 6.32 -1.59
CA TYR A 102 -4.07 7.23 -2.07
C TYR A 102 -3.79 8.68 -1.70
N LYS A 103 -3.22 8.93 -0.53
CA LYS A 103 -2.79 10.27 -0.16
C LYS A 103 -1.67 10.77 -1.05
N GLY A 104 -0.64 9.95 -1.32
CA GLY A 104 0.43 10.29 -2.24
C GLY A 104 -0.08 10.61 -3.65
N GLY A 105 -1.05 9.85 -4.15
CA GLY A 105 -1.73 10.15 -5.41
C GLY A 105 -2.46 11.49 -5.39
N LYS A 106 -3.18 11.82 -4.32
CA LYS A 106 -3.82 13.13 -4.15
C LYS A 106 -2.81 14.27 -4.10
N ASP A 107 -1.72 14.10 -3.34
CA ASP A 107 -0.68 15.11 -3.21
C ASP A 107 0.00 15.37 -4.57
N LEU A 108 0.27 14.32 -5.36
CA LEU A 108 0.81 14.43 -6.72
C LEU A 108 -0.12 15.28 -7.61
N ILE A 109 -1.41 15.01 -7.56
CA ILE A 109 -2.41 15.74 -8.34
C ILE A 109 -2.50 17.20 -7.87
N ALA A 110 -2.47 17.45 -6.56
CA ALA A 110 -2.48 18.79 -6.01
C ALA A 110 -1.25 19.60 -6.45
N PHE A 111 -0.05 19.01 -6.44
CA PHE A 111 1.16 19.64 -6.96
C PHE A 111 1.08 19.91 -8.46
N HIS A 112 0.49 18.98 -9.23
CA HIS A 112 0.27 19.20 -10.66
C HIS A 112 -0.62 20.44 -10.91
N TYR A 113 -1.73 20.58 -10.19
CA TYR A 113 -2.61 21.73 -10.34
C TYR A 113 -1.98 23.03 -9.80
N GLU A 114 -1.13 22.98 -8.79
CA GLU A 114 -0.36 24.15 -8.34
C GLU A 114 0.55 24.67 -9.46
N GLN A 115 1.16 23.78 -10.25
CA GLN A 115 2.03 24.14 -11.36
C GLN A 115 1.27 24.47 -12.66
N PHE A 116 0.13 23.81 -12.87
CA PHE A 116 -0.68 23.90 -14.10
C PHE A 116 -2.15 24.14 -13.75
N PRO A 117 -2.53 25.37 -13.31
CA PRO A 117 -3.90 25.66 -12.88
C PRO A 117 -4.98 25.40 -13.95
N GLU A 118 -4.61 25.54 -15.22
CA GLU A 118 -5.49 25.31 -16.38
C GLU A 118 -5.59 23.83 -16.79
N SER A 119 -4.97 22.93 -16.02
CA SER A 119 -4.99 21.51 -16.35
C SER A 119 -6.41 20.95 -16.34
N LYS A 120 -6.70 20.10 -17.32
CA LYS A 120 -7.99 19.40 -17.47
C LYS A 120 -7.95 17.95 -16.99
N LEU A 121 -6.94 17.60 -16.17
CA LEU A 121 -6.71 16.23 -15.70
C LEU A 121 -7.97 15.60 -15.06
N TYR A 122 -8.77 16.39 -14.35
CA TYR A 122 -10.00 15.92 -13.70
C TYR A 122 -11.28 16.06 -14.54
N GLN A 123 -11.18 16.57 -15.77
CA GLN A 123 -12.37 16.74 -16.61
C GLN A 123 -12.75 15.48 -17.37
N GLY A 124 -11.86 14.49 -17.45
CA GLY A 124 -12.05 13.24 -18.15
C GLY A 124 -11.98 12.01 -17.24
N MET A 125 -11.95 10.85 -17.87
CA MET A 125 -11.71 9.56 -17.23
C MET A 125 -10.21 9.24 -17.23
N SER A 126 -9.75 8.56 -16.19
CA SER A 126 -8.37 8.07 -16.10
C SER A 126 -8.33 6.61 -16.55
N LEU A 127 -7.53 6.31 -17.56
CA LEU A 127 -7.28 4.94 -17.98
C LEU A 127 -6.32 4.28 -17.00
N VAL A 128 -6.80 3.24 -16.33
CA VAL A 128 -6.01 2.49 -15.34
C VAL A 128 -5.86 1.05 -15.79
N VAL A 129 -4.63 0.63 -16.01
CA VAL A 129 -4.30 -0.74 -16.39
C VAL A 129 -3.71 -1.45 -15.17
N GLY A 130 -4.42 -2.43 -14.65
CA GLY A 130 -3.94 -3.29 -13.58
C GLY A 130 -2.91 -4.32 -14.07
N GLY A 131 -2.12 -4.85 -13.15
CA GLY A 131 -1.26 -6.00 -13.42
C GLY A 131 -2.06 -7.24 -13.88
N SER A 132 -1.34 -8.25 -14.35
CA SER A 132 -1.94 -9.50 -14.86
C SER A 132 -2.23 -10.53 -13.77
N SER A 133 -1.96 -10.24 -12.50
CA SER A 133 -2.13 -11.23 -11.45
C SER A 133 -3.49 -11.16 -10.79
N THR A 134 -4.13 -12.31 -10.79
CA THR A 134 -5.39 -12.53 -10.08
C THR A 134 -5.21 -12.30 -8.58
N ILE A 135 -6.21 -11.68 -7.96
CA ILE A 135 -6.30 -11.66 -6.51
C ILE A 135 -6.80 -13.04 -6.07
N GLU A 136 -5.97 -13.76 -5.33
CA GLU A 136 -6.30 -15.05 -4.75
C GLU A 136 -6.74 -14.90 -3.31
N GLN A 137 -7.91 -15.43 -2.99
CA GLN A 137 -8.32 -15.60 -1.60
C GLN A 137 -7.71 -16.89 -1.06
N PHE A 138 -6.75 -16.80 -0.15
CA PHE A 138 -6.10 -17.98 0.44
C PHE A 138 -6.62 -18.32 1.84
N ARG A 139 -7.45 -17.44 2.41
CA ARG A 139 -8.15 -17.60 3.68
C ARG A 139 -9.47 -16.80 3.62
N PRO A 140 -10.51 -17.13 4.39
CA PRO A 140 -11.83 -16.48 4.29
C PRO A 140 -11.81 -14.94 4.33
N ASP A 141 -10.83 -14.36 4.98
CA ASP A 141 -10.66 -12.91 5.19
C ASP A 141 -9.31 -12.38 4.72
N ALA A 142 -8.54 -13.15 3.95
CA ALA A 142 -7.21 -12.73 3.51
C ALA A 142 -6.94 -13.08 2.04
N TYR A 143 -6.27 -12.15 1.37
CA TYR A 143 -6.06 -12.13 -0.06
C TYR A 143 -4.60 -11.87 -0.42
N THR A 144 -4.15 -12.42 -1.53
CA THR A 144 -2.84 -12.13 -2.12
C THR A 144 -2.97 -11.75 -3.58
N GLY A 145 -2.07 -10.92 -4.07
CA GLY A 145 -2.02 -10.48 -5.46
C GLY A 145 -0.90 -9.47 -5.67
N ASP A 146 -0.77 -8.95 -6.88
CA ASP A 146 0.13 -7.82 -7.13
C ASP A 146 -0.33 -6.58 -6.38
N LEU A 147 0.62 -5.75 -5.95
CA LEU A 147 0.29 -4.51 -5.24
C LEU A 147 -0.65 -3.60 -6.05
N SER A 148 -0.43 -3.51 -7.37
CA SER A 148 -1.31 -2.75 -8.27
C SER A 148 -2.75 -3.27 -8.26
N ALA A 149 -2.95 -4.59 -8.27
CA ALA A 149 -4.27 -5.20 -8.20
C ALA A 149 -4.94 -4.95 -6.84
N ILE A 150 -4.17 -5.03 -5.74
CA ILE A 150 -4.65 -4.70 -4.39
C ILE A 150 -5.08 -3.24 -4.31
N ILE A 151 -4.27 -2.31 -4.83
CA ILE A 151 -4.60 -0.87 -4.88
C ILE A 151 -5.90 -0.64 -5.66
N ILE A 152 -6.02 -1.21 -6.86
CA ILE A 152 -7.20 -1.06 -7.72
C ILE A 152 -8.45 -1.63 -7.03
N ARG A 153 -8.33 -2.79 -6.38
CA ARG A 153 -9.45 -3.44 -5.69
C ARG A 153 -9.99 -2.64 -4.50
N ASN A 154 -9.17 -1.80 -3.92
CA ASN A 154 -9.49 -1.01 -2.73
C ASN A 154 -9.59 0.50 -3.03
N LEU A 155 -9.74 0.89 -4.30
CA LEU A 155 -9.82 2.31 -4.67
C LEU A 155 -10.95 3.02 -3.95
N PRO A 156 -10.72 4.25 -3.45
CA PRO A 156 -11.78 5.08 -2.93
C PRO A 156 -12.80 5.44 -4.01
N LEU A 157 -14.06 5.59 -3.63
CA LEU A 157 -15.16 5.90 -4.56
C LEU A 157 -14.88 7.11 -5.46
N TRP A 158 -14.22 8.15 -4.94
CA TRP A 158 -13.90 9.36 -5.70
C TRP A 158 -12.89 9.12 -6.85
N VAL A 159 -12.07 8.08 -6.77
CA VAL A 159 -11.19 7.61 -7.86
C VAL A 159 -11.98 6.70 -8.80
N GLU A 160 -12.77 5.79 -8.23
CA GLU A 160 -13.51 4.78 -8.97
C GLU A 160 -14.45 5.39 -10.00
N VAL A 161 -15.17 6.45 -9.65
CA VAL A 161 -16.08 7.16 -10.57
C VAL A 161 -15.37 7.93 -11.71
N ARG A 162 -14.07 8.03 -11.67
CA ARG A 162 -13.22 8.70 -12.68
C ARG A 162 -12.28 7.74 -13.40
N ARG A 163 -12.45 6.45 -13.20
CA ARG A 163 -11.60 5.41 -13.75
C ARG A 163 -12.29 4.65 -14.89
N THR A 164 -11.50 4.29 -15.89
CA THR A 164 -11.84 3.31 -16.91
C THR A 164 -10.66 2.37 -17.11
N PRO A 165 -10.81 1.10 -17.42
CA PRO A 165 -12.07 0.35 -17.50
C PRO A 165 -12.67 0.05 -16.12
N VAL A 166 -13.82 -0.61 -16.08
CA VAL A 166 -14.39 -1.14 -14.82
C VAL A 166 -13.43 -2.14 -14.16
N ILE A 167 -13.60 -2.37 -12.86
CA ILE A 167 -12.64 -3.16 -12.09
C ILE A 167 -12.49 -4.60 -12.62
N GLU A 168 -13.58 -5.19 -13.07
CA GLU A 168 -13.62 -6.54 -13.63
C GLU A 168 -12.70 -6.64 -14.85
N THR A 169 -12.76 -5.68 -15.76
CA THR A 169 -11.90 -5.59 -16.95
C THR A 169 -10.45 -5.25 -16.57
N ALA A 170 -10.24 -4.30 -15.65
CA ALA A 170 -8.91 -3.89 -15.22
C ALA A 170 -8.10 -5.04 -14.59
N LEU A 171 -8.75 -6.02 -13.98
CA LEU A 171 -8.15 -7.17 -13.30
C LEU A 171 -8.16 -8.47 -14.11
N LEU A 172 -8.56 -8.45 -15.39
CA LEU A 172 -8.47 -9.63 -16.26
C LEU A 172 -7.03 -10.11 -16.42
N ASP A 173 -6.81 -11.43 -16.36
CA ASP A 173 -5.50 -12.03 -16.56
C ASP A 173 -5.12 -12.14 -18.04
N ASN A 174 -6.11 -12.44 -18.89
CA ASN A 174 -5.88 -12.54 -20.34
C ASN A 174 -5.76 -11.14 -20.95
N TRP A 175 -4.56 -10.80 -21.40
CA TRP A 175 -4.24 -9.48 -21.94
C TRP A 175 -4.97 -9.15 -23.25
N GLU A 176 -5.20 -10.13 -24.12
CA GLU A 176 -5.92 -9.90 -25.38
C GLU A 176 -7.37 -9.52 -25.10
N VAL A 177 -8.05 -10.30 -24.24
CA VAL A 177 -9.43 -10.03 -23.80
C VAL A 177 -9.50 -8.71 -23.05
N LYS A 178 -8.53 -8.44 -22.17
CA LYS A 178 -8.46 -7.17 -21.43
C LYS A 178 -8.40 -5.98 -22.37
N ILE A 179 -7.48 -5.98 -23.35
CA ILE A 179 -7.31 -4.88 -24.31
C ILE A 179 -8.56 -4.70 -25.15
N GLU A 180 -9.16 -5.79 -25.64
CA GLU A 180 -10.39 -5.74 -26.41
C GLU A 180 -11.55 -5.12 -25.62
N GLN A 181 -11.73 -5.52 -24.36
CA GLN A 181 -12.79 -4.95 -23.51
C GLN A 181 -12.50 -3.50 -23.14
N MET A 182 -11.25 -3.16 -22.81
CA MET A 182 -10.84 -1.78 -22.55
C MET A 182 -11.15 -0.87 -23.75
N ALA A 183 -10.87 -1.32 -24.98
CA ALA A 183 -11.18 -0.56 -26.18
C ALA A 183 -12.69 -0.32 -26.37
N LYS A 184 -13.54 -1.29 -26.00
CA LYS A 184 -14.99 -1.15 -26.03
C LYS A 184 -15.55 -0.20 -24.97
N GLU A 185 -14.93 -0.15 -23.79
CA GLU A 185 -15.37 0.71 -22.69
C GLU A 185 -14.89 2.18 -22.82
N THR A 186 -13.86 2.44 -23.64
CA THR A 186 -13.29 3.78 -23.84
C THR A 186 -13.79 4.50 -25.09
N MET A 187 -14.52 3.83 -25.97
CA MET A 187 -15.19 4.43 -27.12
C MET A 187 -16.58 4.96 -26.75
#